data_214eb156812038b345e9cf036e249cc6
#
_entry.id   214eb156812038b345e9cf036e249cc6
#
_cell.length_a   1.000
_cell.length_b   1.000
_cell.length_c   1.000
_cell.angle_alpha   90.00
_cell.angle_beta   90.00
_cell.angle_gamma   90.00
#
_symmetry.space_group_name_H-M   'P 1'
#
loop_
_entity.id
_entity.type
_entity.pdbx_description
1 polymer ?
#
loop_
_entity_poly.entity_id
_entity_poly.type
_entity_poly.pdbx_seq_one_letter_code
_entity_poly.pdbx_strand_id
1 'polypeptide(L)'
;MGLFDIFKSKKSDSVSRDSSKSESSDEYAVKHELQITDKDLKADEETVDKIVEQMVEEDPFKNFYSGKTKDDFTPLLKQAFKYETITTVNVDFVNKAKGKTLVKIENITLGYLPEELAKTVQSYQDSYLLTAFVYVTGGPYMMYDRKQDAVIEDEVPFGLNIYVQFT
;
A
#
# COMPACT_ATOMS: atom_id res chain seq x y z
N MET A 1 -16.46 20.38 -40.60
CA MET A 1 -15.64 21.59 -40.71
C MET A 1 -14.55 21.49 -39.68
N GLY A 2 -13.39 21.13 -40.12
CA GLY A 2 -12.29 20.70 -39.24
C GLY A 2 -11.53 21.86 -38.66
N LEU A 3 -11.21 21.73 -37.37
CA LEU A 3 -10.34 22.59 -36.60
C LEU A 3 -8.95 21.92 -36.41
N PHE A 4 -8.41 21.37 -37.50
CA PHE A 4 -7.13 20.63 -37.48
C PHE A 4 -6.08 21.16 -38.48
N ASP A 5 -5.97 22.49 -38.66
CA ASP A 5 -5.02 23.05 -39.64
C ASP A 5 -4.19 24.24 -39.11
N ILE A 6 -3.69 24.18 -37.85
CA ILE A 6 -2.80 25.24 -37.35
C ILE A 6 -1.54 24.66 -36.67
N PHE A 7 -0.92 23.62 -37.22
CA PHE A 7 0.46 23.30 -36.86
C PHE A 7 1.24 22.78 -38.05
N LYS A 8 1.49 23.66 -39.01
CA LYS A 8 2.53 23.39 -40.01
C LYS A 8 3.48 24.54 -40.10
N SER A 9 4.73 24.20 -39.85
CA SER A 9 5.99 24.84 -40.19
C SER A 9 6.42 26.10 -39.45
N LYS A 10 7.49 25.93 -38.68
CA LYS A 10 8.69 26.72 -38.91
C LYS A 10 9.96 25.92 -38.52
N LYS A 11 10.69 25.57 -39.54
CA LYS A 11 12.08 25.13 -39.47
C LYS A 11 12.92 26.35 -39.18
N SER A 12 13.81 26.30 -38.20
CA SER A 12 15.08 27.04 -38.21
C SER A 12 16.10 26.41 -37.28
N ASP A 13 17.11 25.91 -37.85
CA ASP A 13 18.53 25.70 -37.60
C ASP A 13 19.10 25.71 -36.17
N SER A 14 19.67 24.55 -35.91
CA SER A 14 21.00 24.28 -35.31
C SER A 14 21.54 25.19 -34.22
N VAL A 15 21.56 24.68 -33.00
CA VAL A 15 22.73 24.76 -32.13
C VAL A 15 22.83 23.43 -31.37
N SER A 16 23.85 22.67 -31.69
CA SER A 16 24.28 21.51 -30.92
C SER A 16 24.67 21.95 -29.52
N ARG A 17 23.85 21.58 -28.55
CA ARG A 17 24.22 21.52 -27.14
C ARG A 17 24.19 20.06 -26.71
N ASP A 18 25.40 19.62 -26.42
CA ASP A 18 25.75 18.40 -25.73
C ASP A 18 24.77 18.17 -24.59
N SER A 19 23.81 17.28 -24.80
CA SER A 19 22.91 16.83 -23.74
C SER A 19 23.62 15.73 -23.01
N SER A 20 24.26 16.09 -21.90
CA SER A 20 24.60 15.13 -20.87
C SER A 20 23.32 14.38 -20.54
N LYS A 21 23.22 13.12 -20.98
CA LYS A 21 22.21 12.17 -20.60
C LYS A 21 22.14 12.14 -19.08
N SER A 22 21.03 12.54 -18.53
CA SER A 22 20.67 12.23 -17.14
C SER A 22 20.30 10.75 -17.07
N GLU A 23 21.29 9.91 -16.83
CA GLU A 23 21.11 8.46 -16.60
C GLU A 23 20.57 8.14 -15.20
N SER A 24 20.11 9.13 -14.44
CA SER A 24 19.76 8.95 -13.03
C SER A 24 18.29 8.69 -12.71
N SER A 25 17.37 8.66 -13.69
CA SER A 25 15.95 8.45 -13.42
C SER A 25 15.46 7.01 -13.56
N ASP A 26 16.22 6.14 -14.23
CA ASP A 26 15.82 4.75 -14.47
C ASP A 26 16.28 3.78 -13.36
N GLU A 27 17.23 4.18 -12.55
CA GLU A 27 17.85 3.32 -11.54
C GLU A 27 16.89 2.98 -10.38
N TYR A 28 15.93 3.87 -10.10
CA TYR A 28 14.93 3.70 -9.02
C TYR A 28 13.52 3.44 -9.54
N ALA A 29 13.35 3.15 -10.81
CA ALA A 29 12.06 2.83 -11.37
C ALA A 29 11.57 1.48 -10.83
N VAL A 30 10.31 1.42 -10.40
CA VAL A 30 9.67 0.18 -9.97
C VAL A 30 9.60 -0.78 -11.15
N LYS A 31 10.19 -1.96 -11.01
CA LYS A 31 10.23 -3.01 -12.03
C LYS A 31 9.13 -4.04 -11.85
N HIS A 32 8.84 -4.38 -10.59
CA HIS A 32 7.78 -5.32 -10.23
C HIS A 32 7.06 -4.86 -8.98
N GLU A 33 5.78 -5.19 -8.90
CA GLU A 33 4.93 -4.93 -7.73
C GLU A 33 4.16 -6.19 -7.37
N LEU A 34 4.00 -6.42 -6.07
CA LEU A 34 3.15 -7.48 -5.53
C LEU A 34 2.25 -6.91 -4.45
N GLN A 35 1.06 -7.42 -4.36
CA GLN A 35 0.14 -7.17 -3.25
C GLN A 35 -0.13 -8.49 -2.53
N ILE A 36 0.10 -8.49 -1.24
CA ILE A 36 -0.04 -9.66 -0.37
C ILE A 36 -0.96 -9.28 0.78
N THR A 37 -1.86 -10.17 1.17
CA THR A 37 -2.78 -9.93 2.29
C THR A 37 -2.52 -10.92 3.42
N ASP A 38 -3.00 -10.61 4.61
CA ASP A 38 -3.00 -11.53 5.75
C ASP A 38 -3.68 -12.87 5.42
N LYS A 39 -4.69 -12.83 4.56
CA LYS A 39 -5.41 -14.05 4.10
C LYS A 39 -4.55 -14.96 3.24
N ASP A 40 -3.67 -14.39 2.42
CA ASP A 40 -2.72 -15.17 1.61
C ASP A 40 -1.76 -15.98 2.48
N LEU A 41 -1.42 -15.46 3.66
CA LEU A 41 -0.58 -16.12 4.65
C LEU A 41 -1.38 -17.00 5.62
N LYS A 42 -2.70 -17.03 5.51
CA LYS A 42 -3.60 -17.70 6.44
C LYS A 42 -3.33 -17.31 7.91
N ALA A 43 -3.04 -16.04 8.13
CA ALA A 43 -2.82 -15.51 9.45
C ALA A 43 -4.11 -15.57 10.28
N ASP A 44 -3.98 -15.87 11.56
CA ASP A 44 -5.11 -15.84 12.48
C ASP A 44 -5.47 -14.41 12.90
N GLU A 45 -6.73 -14.21 13.30
CA GLU A 45 -7.24 -12.88 13.67
C GLU A 45 -6.47 -12.28 14.86
N GLU A 46 -6.10 -13.09 15.85
CA GLU A 46 -5.35 -12.62 17.01
C GLU A 46 -3.99 -12.04 16.63
N THR A 47 -3.29 -12.67 15.70
CA THR A 47 -2.01 -12.17 15.18
C THR A 47 -2.20 -10.87 14.40
N VAL A 48 -3.22 -10.79 13.55
CA VAL A 48 -3.56 -9.57 12.81
C VAL A 48 -3.90 -8.43 13.77
N ASP A 49 -4.71 -8.68 14.77
CA ASP A 49 -5.09 -7.67 15.79
C ASP A 49 -3.87 -7.13 16.53
N LYS A 50 -2.95 -7.99 16.96
CA LYS A 50 -1.70 -7.58 17.61
C LYS A 50 -0.83 -6.70 16.73
N ILE A 51 -0.72 -7.04 15.45
CA ILE A 51 0.04 -6.24 14.49
C ILE A 51 -0.63 -4.88 14.32
N VAL A 52 -1.95 -4.83 14.15
CA VAL A 52 -2.69 -3.56 14.04
C VAL A 52 -2.50 -2.70 15.29
N GLU A 53 -2.62 -3.27 16.49
CA GLU A 53 -2.37 -2.55 17.75
C GLU A 53 -0.97 -1.93 17.78
N GLN A 54 0.04 -2.70 17.38
CA GLN A 54 1.42 -2.21 17.34
C GLN A 54 1.60 -1.11 16.28
N MET A 55 1.01 -1.27 15.10
CA MET A 55 1.03 -0.23 14.06
C MET A 55 0.37 1.06 14.52
N VAL A 56 -0.75 0.97 15.22
CA VAL A 56 -1.46 2.14 15.78
C VAL A 56 -0.62 2.81 16.86
N GLU A 57 0.01 2.03 17.75
CA GLU A 57 0.87 2.56 18.82
C GLU A 57 2.06 3.33 18.27
N GLU A 58 2.73 2.78 17.26
CA GLU A 58 3.92 3.36 16.62
C GLU A 58 3.60 4.51 15.65
N ASP A 59 2.37 4.67 15.22
CA ASP A 59 2.00 5.74 14.28
C ASP A 59 2.11 7.11 14.97
N PRO A 60 2.94 8.03 14.44
CA PRO A 60 3.17 9.31 15.08
C PRO A 60 2.01 10.30 14.94
N PHE A 61 1.15 10.10 13.95
CA PHE A 61 0.10 11.06 13.61
C PHE A 61 -1.26 10.69 14.19
N LYS A 62 -1.57 9.39 14.29
CA LYS A 62 -2.86 8.86 14.77
C LYS A 62 -4.06 9.56 14.15
N ASN A 63 -4.01 9.71 12.81
CA ASN A 63 -5.03 10.41 12.04
C ASN A 63 -6.26 9.50 11.80
N PHE A 64 -7.01 9.26 12.87
CA PHE A 64 -8.16 8.36 12.83
C PHE A 64 -9.28 8.92 11.95
N TYR A 65 -9.94 8.03 11.21
CA TYR A 65 -11.00 8.34 10.24
C TYR A 65 -10.56 9.35 9.17
N SER A 66 -9.28 9.39 8.82
CA SER A 66 -8.71 10.40 7.91
C SER A 66 -9.00 11.84 8.35
N GLY A 67 -9.06 12.08 9.67
CA GLY A 67 -9.37 13.37 10.26
C GLY A 67 -10.86 13.77 10.21
N LYS A 68 -11.75 12.87 9.80
CA LYS A 68 -13.19 13.14 9.73
C LYS A 68 -13.88 12.92 11.08
N THR A 69 -14.90 13.73 11.33
CA THR A 69 -15.81 13.65 12.47
C THR A 69 -17.21 13.19 12.02
N LYS A 70 -18.09 12.90 12.97
CA LYS A 70 -19.48 12.52 12.64
C LYS A 70 -20.19 13.53 11.74
N ASP A 71 -19.89 14.80 11.90
CA ASP A 71 -20.52 15.89 11.13
C ASP A 71 -20.10 15.90 9.64
N ASP A 72 -18.98 15.25 9.30
CA ASP A 72 -18.50 15.15 7.93
C ASP A 72 -19.25 14.08 7.10
N PHE A 73 -19.94 13.14 7.75
CA PHE A 73 -20.63 12.06 7.09
C PHE A 73 -22.00 12.50 6.58
N THR A 74 -22.17 12.36 5.28
CA THR A 74 -23.38 12.72 4.53
C THR A 74 -23.68 11.62 3.52
N PRO A 75 -24.81 11.66 2.80
CA PRO A 75 -25.03 10.74 1.69
C PRO A 75 -23.96 10.73 0.61
N LEU A 76 -23.11 11.77 0.54
CA LEU A 76 -21.98 11.86 -0.40
C LEU A 76 -20.70 11.24 0.17
N LEU A 77 -20.39 11.49 1.44
CA LEU A 77 -19.30 10.85 2.16
C LEU A 77 -19.88 9.74 3.04
N LYS A 78 -19.93 8.52 2.52
CA LYS A 78 -20.73 7.45 3.11
C LYS A 78 -20.07 6.70 4.24
N GLN A 79 -18.76 6.50 4.19
CA GLN A 79 -18.05 5.61 5.11
C GLN A 79 -16.57 6.00 5.24
N ALA A 80 -16.02 5.83 6.44
CA ALA A 80 -14.57 5.87 6.68
C ALA A 80 -14.20 4.90 7.79
N PHE A 81 -13.08 4.17 7.62
CA PHE A 81 -12.51 3.31 8.65
C PHE A 81 -11.58 4.09 9.57
N LYS A 82 -11.59 3.73 10.85
CA LYS A 82 -10.81 4.43 11.88
C LYS A 82 -9.32 4.44 11.57
N TYR A 83 -8.79 3.32 11.09
CA TYR A 83 -7.36 3.11 10.90
C TYR A 83 -6.93 3.06 9.43
N GLU A 84 -7.75 3.57 8.52
CA GLU A 84 -7.46 3.51 7.07
C GLU A 84 -6.19 4.27 6.63
N THR A 85 -5.70 5.20 7.45
CA THR A 85 -4.46 5.94 7.19
C THR A 85 -3.25 5.39 7.94
N ILE A 86 -3.44 4.38 8.78
CA ILE A 86 -2.35 3.76 9.55
C ILE A 86 -1.53 2.87 8.64
N THR A 87 -0.24 3.16 8.55
CA THR A 87 0.72 2.44 7.70
C THR A 87 2.02 2.20 8.44
N THR A 88 2.76 1.17 8.02
CA THR A 88 4.12 0.95 8.46
C THR A 88 5.01 0.49 7.30
N VAL A 89 6.28 0.82 7.37
CA VAL A 89 7.35 0.30 6.50
C VAL A 89 8.20 -0.76 7.21
N ASN A 90 7.91 -1.04 8.48
CA ASN A 90 8.62 -2.05 9.26
C ASN A 90 8.11 -3.46 8.91
N VAL A 91 8.54 -3.93 7.76
CA VAL A 91 8.16 -5.23 7.18
C VAL A 91 9.43 -5.99 6.81
N ASP A 92 9.57 -7.19 7.31
CA ASP A 92 10.68 -8.07 7.00
C ASP A 92 10.24 -9.32 6.24
N PHE A 93 10.94 -9.61 5.15
CA PHE A 93 10.85 -10.87 4.42
C PHE A 93 12.09 -11.69 4.71
N VAL A 94 11.95 -12.69 5.58
CA VAL A 94 13.06 -13.49 6.08
C VAL A 94 13.09 -14.84 5.38
N ASN A 95 14.09 -15.04 4.53
CA ASN A 95 14.29 -16.31 3.84
C ASN A 95 14.77 -17.39 4.84
N LYS A 96 14.06 -18.49 4.87
CA LYS A 96 14.32 -19.65 5.73
C LYS A 96 14.74 -20.86 4.89
N ALA A 97 15.17 -21.93 5.57
CA ALA A 97 15.49 -23.18 4.93
C ALA A 97 14.33 -23.72 4.06
N LYS A 98 14.65 -24.50 3.03
CA LYS A 98 13.71 -25.15 2.10
C LYS A 98 12.85 -24.15 1.28
N GLY A 99 13.43 -22.99 0.94
CA GLY A 99 12.77 -22.01 0.08
C GLY A 99 11.56 -21.30 0.71
N LYS A 100 11.43 -21.34 2.03
CA LYS A 100 10.35 -20.65 2.75
C LYS A 100 10.73 -19.20 3.03
N THR A 101 9.74 -18.31 2.96
CA THR A 101 9.87 -16.90 3.35
C THR A 101 8.89 -16.57 4.45
N LEU A 102 9.43 -16.13 5.59
CA LEU A 102 8.66 -15.67 6.74
C LEU A 102 8.43 -14.16 6.63
N VAL A 103 7.21 -13.72 6.85
CA VAL A 103 6.86 -12.30 6.88
C VAL A 103 6.66 -11.84 8.32
N LYS A 104 7.33 -10.76 8.69
CA LYS A 104 7.14 -10.07 9.98
C LYS A 104 6.72 -8.64 9.72
N ILE A 105 5.82 -8.14 10.54
CA ILE A 105 5.38 -6.74 10.54
C ILE A 105 5.50 -6.23 11.98
N GLU A 106 6.14 -5.08 12.18
CA GLU A 106 6.44 -4.53 13.50
C GLU A 106 7.10 -5.56 14.43
N ASN A 107 8.02 -6.36 13.89
CA ASN A 107 8.70 -7.47 14.57
C ASN A 107 7.78 -8.64 15.00
N ILE A 108 6.51 -8.61 14.65
CA ILE A 108 5.53 -9.68 14.92
C ILE A 108 5.45 -10.60 13.69
N THR A 109 5.58 -11.90 13.91
CA THR A 109 5.46 -12.89 12.84
C THR A 109 4.01 -12.96 12.34
N LEU A 110 3.80 -12.62 11.08
CA LEU A 110 2.50 -12.78 10.42
C LEU A 110 2.30 -14.22 9.93
N GLY A 111 3.30 -14.78 9.28
CA GLY A 111 3.26 -16.13 8.75
C GLY A 111 4.23 -16.36 7.59
N TYR A 112 4.14 -17.53 6.98
CA TYR A 112 4.92 -17.87 5.80
C TYR A 112 4.16 -17.51 4.52
N LEU A 113 4.89 -17.00 3.52
CA LEU A 113 4.34 -16.85 2.18
C LEU A 113 3.96 -18.22 1.60
N PRO A 114 2.88 -18.29 0.82
CA PRO A 114 2.64 -19.43 -0.06
C PRO A 114 3.85 -19.72 -0.94
N GLU A 115 4.09 -20.97 -1.26
CA GLU A 115 5.30 -21.43 -1.98
C GLU A 115 5.56 -20.63 -3.27
N GLU A 116 4.53 -20.39 -4.07
CA GLU A 116 4.67 -19.66 -5.33
C GLU A 116 5.04 -18.19 -5.12
N LEU A 117 4.45 -17.53 -4.10
CA LEU A 117 4.81 -16.14 -3.74
C LEU A 117 6.23 -16.10 -3.17
N ALA A 118 6.63 -17.04 -2.34
CA ALA A 118 7.98 -17.12 -1.81
C ALA A 118 9.03 -17.24 -2.93
N LYS A 119 8.79 -18.09 -3.91
CA LYS A 119 9.66 -18.23 -5.09
C LYS A 119 9.77 -16.93 -5.87
N THR A 120 8.65 -16.25 -6.09
CA THR A 120 8.61 -14.98 -6.81
C THR A 120 9.39 -13.89 -6.06
N VAL A 121 9.14 -13.74 -4.77
CA VAL A 121 9.84 -12.75 -3.93
C VAL A 121 11.34 -13.02 -3.91
N GLN A 122 11.75 -14.26 -3.69
CA GLN A 122 13.17 -14.64 -3.67
C GLN A 122 13.86 -14.39 -5.02
N SER A 123 13.21 -14.73 -6.13
CA SER A 123 13.78 -14.50 -7.46
C SER A 123 13.96 -13.01 -7.77
N TYR A 124 13.06 -12.17 -7.31
CA TYR A 124 13.19 -10.70 -7.48
C TYR A 124 14.22 -10.11 -6.53
N GLN A 125 14.34 -10.59 -5.30
CA GLN A 125 15.35 -10.14 -4.36
C GLN A 125 16.79 -10.39 -4.84
N ASP A 126 17.00 -11.37 -5.68
CA ASP A 126 18.32 -11.64 -6.28
C ASP A 126 18.77 -10.56 -7.27
N SER A 127 17.84 -9.79 -7.83
CA SER A 127 18.10 -8.82 -8.90
C SER A 127 17.67 -7.39 -8.58
N TYR A 128 16.80 -7.20 -7.61
CA TYR A 128 16.16 -5.91 -7.31
C TYR A 128 16.14 -5.63 -5.81
N LEU A 129 16.11 -4.35 -5.47
CA LEU A 129 15.89 -3.91 -4.11
C LEU A 129 14.41 -4.04 -3.77
N LEU A 130 14.11 -4.74 -2.68
CA LEU A 130 12.76 -4.88 -2.15
C LEU A 130 12.46 -3.73 -1.18
N THR A 131 11.36 -3.05 -1.41
CA THR A 131 10.72 -2.14 -0.45
C THR A 131 9.29 -2.59 -0.21
N ALA A 132 8.79 -2.44 1.00
CA ALA A 132 7.43 -2.82 1.33
C ALA A 132 6.81 -1.83 2.32
N PHE A 133 5.49 -1.70 2.23
CA PHE A 133 4.70 -1.01 3.22
C PHE A 133 3.38 -1.73 3.45
N VAL A 134 2.85 -1.59 4.65
CA VAL A 134 1.61 -2.25 5.07
C VAL A 134 0.61 -1.20 5.50
N TYR A 135 -0.65 -1.39 5.17
CA TYR A 135 -1.74 -0.62 5.72
C TYR A 135 -2.87 -1.51 6.23
N VAL A 136 -3.57 -0.97 7.21
CA VAL A 136 -4.69 -1.62 7.87
C VAL A 136 -5.93 -1.52 7.02
N THR A 137 -6.67 -2.62 6.91
CA THR A 137 -8.01 -2.66 6.34
C THR A 137 -9.02 -3.12 7.38
N GLY A 138 -10.28 -2.78 7.18
CA GLY A 138 -11.32 -3.16 8.14
C GLY A 138 -11.21 -2.44 9.48
N GLY A 139 -11.70 -3.07 10.52
CA GLY A 139 -11.78 -2.51 11.86
C GLY A 139 -13.00 -1.60 12.07
N PRO A 140 -12.97 -0.73 13.09
CA PRO A 140 -14.05 0.21 13.36
C PRO A 140 -14.26 1.20 12.21
N TYR A 141 -15.49 1.49 11.89
CA TYR A 141 -15.86 2.48 10.87
C TYR A 141 -17.06 3.31 11.27
N MET A 142 -17.15 4.49 10.69
CA MET A 142 -18.37 5.32 10.70
C MET A 142 -18.97 5.33 9.30
N MET A 143 -20.29 5.29 9.22
CA MET A 143 -21.00 5.43 7.96
C MET A 143 -22.31 6.20 8.13
N TYR A 144 -22.72 6.88 7.06
CA TYR A 144 -24.04 7.47 6.98
C TYR A 144 -25.07 6.40 6.58
N ASP A 145 -26.04 6.15 7.44
CA ASP A 145 -27.17 5.26 7.16
C ASP A 145 -28.37 6.07 6.66
N ARG A 146 -28.71 5.88 5.40
CA ARG A 146 -29.87 6.57 4.78
C ARG A 146 -31.21 6.18 5.38
N LYS A 147 -31.33 4.96 5.91
CA LYS A 147 -32.58 4.50 6.51
C LYS A 147 -32.87 5.18 7.83
N GLN A 148 -31.82 5.43 8.61
CA GLN A 148 -31.90 6.08 9.91
C GLN A 148 -31.68 7.59 9.82
N ASP A 149 -31.21 8.10 8.66
CA ASP A 149 -30.77 9.48 8.47
C ASP A 149 -29.80 9.93 9.58
N ALA A 150 -28.81 9.06 9.86
CA ALA A 150 -27.87 9.24 10.95
C ALA A 150 -26.54 8.58 10.65
N VAL A 151 -25.49 9.04 11.32
CA VAL A 151 -24.18 8.37 11.32
C VAL A 151 -24.21 7.22 12.33
N ILE A 152 -23.86 6.04 11.86
CA ILE A 152 -23.70 4.84 12.69
C ILE A 152 -22.22 4.47 12.80
N GLU A 153 -21.88 3.81 13.89
CA GLU A 153 -20.59 3.20 14.13
C GLU A 153 -20.75 1.69 14.18
N ASP A 154 -19.87 0.98 13.50
CA ASP A 154 -19.82 -0.48 13.49
C ASP A 154 -18.38 -0.93 13.27
N GLU A 155 -18.15 -2.22 13.20
CA GLU A 155 -16.82 -2.78 12.96
C GLU A 155 -16.89 -4.04 12.10
N VAL A 156 -15.82 -4.30 11.38
CA VAL A 156 -15.53 -5.55 10.69
C VAL A 156 -14.14 -6.03 11.10
N PRO A 157 -13.82 -7.32 10.92
CA PRO A 157 -12.47 -7.82 11.24
C PRO A 157 -11.37 -7.01 10.56
N PHE A 158 -10.25 -6.84 11.26
CA PHE A 158 -9.05 -6.26 10.66
C PHE A 158 -8.47 -7.14 9.57
N GLY A 159 -7.84 -6.50 8.61
CA GLY A 159 -6.98 -7.10 7.62
C GLY A 159 -5.72 -6.29 7.43
N LEU A 160 -4.75 -6.86 6.74
CA LEU A 160 -3.49 -6.23 6.39
C LEU A 160 -3.24 -6.36 4.89
N ASN A 161 -2.95 -5.26 4.23
CA ASN A 161 -2.46 -5.24 2.86
C ASN A 161 -0.99 -4.88 2.86
N ILE A 162 -0.17 -5.72 2.28
CA ILE A 162 1.27 -5.54 2.11
C ILE A 162 1.54 -5.22 0.66
N TYR A 163 2.03 -4.03 0.39
CA TYR A 163 2.55 -3.63 -0.91
C TYR A 163 4.03 -3.87 -0.98
N VAL A 164 4.48 -4.60 -1.98
CA VAL A 164 5.89 -4.91 -2.19
C VAL A 164 6.30 -4.37 -3.55
N GLN A 165 7.37 -3.60 -3.58
CA GLN A 165 7.95 -3.04 -4.79
C GLN A 165 9.40 -3.49 -4.94
N PHE A 166 9.79 -3.78 -6.15
CA PHE A 166 11.14 -4.15 -6.55
C PHE A 166 11.68 -3.10 -7.54
N THR A 167 12.77 -2.44 -7.17
CA THR A 167 13.40 -1.35 -7.94
C THR A 167 14.82 -1.68 -8.36
#